data_3e3037940527bc89b00af8430625ebc6
#
_entry.id   3e3037940527bc89b00af8430625ebc6
#
_cell.length_a   1.000
_cell.length_b   1.000
_cell.length_c   1.000
_cell.angle_alpha   90.00
_cell.angle_beta   90.00
_cell.angle_gamma   90.00
#
_symmetry.space_group_name_H-M   'P 1'
#
loop_
_entity.id
_entity.type
_entity.pdbx_description
1 polymer ?
#
loop_
_entity_poly.entity_id
_entity_poly.type
_entity_poly.pdbx_seq_one_letter_code
_entity_poly.pdbx_strand_id
1 'polypeptide(L)'
;MKNVLIVFGSMTPEHDLSCISAATILENIDREKYNPIPVGITNDGKWFYTEATTDEIRSAKDWENSETNKKAMLDIDHGSKKLLIFEKDGKITEQPLDCVFARIAGNTGEDGKLQGLFELAGIPYVGCGVMSSACSMDKAISYLFADSIGMRRPMTQNLNAKEYLADKDAVIADVKADLVARAGFPIFVKPVSTGSSVGISKVHNEDELRPALDEAFSFGEKVVLEEGIVGSEIKVALLGNDEPVIGALCELNADGDFNDFKTKYVAKSSSKKIPAEFDAETEKMIKDGAIAIYKALECRGFSRIDFFITEDNQLVFNEINSMPGFQPTSIYSLMMNQVGISYTEIISRLIELAFEK
;
A
#
# COMPACT_ATOMS: atom_id res chain seq x y z
N MET A 1 -29.87 0.55 -3.58
CA MET A 1 -28.54 0.16 -3.05
C MET A 1 -27.59 -0.05 -4.22
N LYS A 2 -26.33 0.40 -4.11
CA LYS A 2 -25.29 0.12 -5.11
C LYS A 2 -24.64 -1.24 -4.82
N ASN A 3 -24.42 -2.02 -5.86
CA ASN A 3 -23.73 -3.30 -5.78
C ASN A 3 -22.21 -3.09 -5.78
N VAL A 4 -21.55 -3.38 -4.67
CA VAL A 4 -20.10 -3.17 -4.48
C VAL A 4 -19.40 -4.51 -4.40
N LEU A 5 -18.56 -4.80 -5.39
CA LEU A 5 -17.71 -5.99 -5.41
C LEU A 5 -16.56 -5.82 -4.40
N ILE A 6 -16.52 -6.64 -3.39
CA ILE A 6 -15.42 -6.66 -2.40
C ILE A 6 -14.43 -7.75 -2.80
N VAL A 7 -13.26 -7.36 -3.32
CA VAL A 7 -12.24 -8.31 -3.78
C VAL A 7 -11.13 -8.42 -2.74
N PHE A 8 -10.76 -9.67 -2.39
CA PHE A 8 -9.78 -9.96 -1.34
C PHE A 8 -8.96 -11.22 -1.62
N GLY A 9 -7.95 -11.48 -0.78
CA GLY A 9 -7.07 -12.64 -0.89
C GLY A 9 -5.88 -12.40 -1.84
N SER A 10 -5.73 -13.25 -2.87
CA SER A 10 -4.67 -13.19 -3.89
C SER A 10 -3.38 -13.91 -3.54
N MET A 11 -2.53 -14.13 -4.57
CA MET A 11 -1.23 -14.81 -4.50
C MET A 11 -0.14 -13.89 -3.91
N THR A 12 -0.41 -13.26 -2.78
CA THR A 12 0.55 -12.36 -2.12
C THR A 12 0.91 -12.88 -0.74
N PRO A 13 2.09 -12.56 -0.21
CA PRO A 13 2.43 -12.87 1.17
C PRO A 13 1.44 -12.27 2.19
N GLU A 14 0.69 -11.26 1.79
CA GLU A 14 -0.28 -10.52 2.60
C GLU A 14 -1.72 -11.02 2.42
N HIS A 15 -1.91 -12.22 1.87
CA HIS A 15 -3.21 -12.85 1.63
C HIS A 15 -4.11 -12.82 2.88
N ASP A 16 -3.59 -13.27 4.02
CA ASP A 16 -4.36 -13.33 5.28
C ASP A 16 -4.76 -11.92 5.75
N LEU A 17 -3.88 -10.95 5.59
CA LEU A 17 -4.18 -9.55 5.93
C LEU A 17 -5.28 -8.97 5.03
N SER A 18 -5.26 -9.34 3.76
CA SER A 18 -6.32 -8.98 2.81
C SER A 18 -7.69 -9.55 3.24
N CYS A 19 -7.73 -10.82 3.62
CA CYS A 19 -8.94 -11.49 4.13
C CYS A 19 -9.47 -10.81 5.40
N ILE A 20 -8.61 -10.53 6.38
CA ILE A 20 -8.98 -9.83 7.62
C ILE A 20 -9.58 -8.44 7.30
N SER A 21 -8.96 -7.70 6.38
CA SER A 21 -9.43 -6.38 5.99
C SER A 21 -10.79 -6.43 5.27
N ALA A 22 -10.99 -7.41 4.39
CA ALA A 22 -12.26 -7.59 3.69
C ALA A 22 -13.39 -7.97 4.65
N ALA A 23 -13.15 -8.89 5.57
CA ALA A 23 -14.12 -9.24 6.61
C ALA A 23 -14.54 -7.99 7.41
N THR A 24 -13.58 -7.15 7.77
CA THR A 24 -13.84 -5.91 8.50
C THR A 24 -14.63 -4.89 7.66
N ILE A 25 -14.36 -4.78 6.35
CA ILE A 25 -15.17 -3.96 5.44
C ILE A 25 -16.60 -4.49 5.37
N LEU A 26 -16.79 -5.79 5.22
CA LEU A 26 -18.10 -6.44 5.15
C LEU A 26 -18.94 -6.23 6.43
N GLU A 27 -18.30 -6.14 7.58
CA GLU A 27 -18.95 -5.87 8.88
C GLU A 27 -19.35 -4.39 9.05
N ASN A 28 -18.61 -3.47 8.42
CA ASN A 28 -18.76 -2.04 8.67
C ASN A 28 -19.32 -1.23 7.48
N ILE A 29 -19.53 -1.85 6.33
CA ILE A 29 -20.14 -1.20 5.17
C ILE A 29 -21.61 -0.85 5.45
N ASP A 30 -22.03 0.35 5.09
CA ASP A 30 -23.40 0.82 5.24
C ASP A 30 -24.38 0.01 4.37
N ARG A 31 -25.07 -0.96 5.00
CA ARG A 31 -26.01 -1.87 4.32
C ARG A 31 -27.30 -1.19 3.85
N GLU A 32 -27.57 0.02 4.26
CA GLU A 32 -28.72 0.80 3.73
C GLU A 32 -28.38 1.38 2.36
N LYS A 33 -27.12 1.70 2.10
CA LYS A 33 -26.64 2.27 0.85
C LYS A 33 -26.07 1.26 -0.13
N TYR A 34 -25.37 0.24 0.38
CA TYR A 34 -24.53 -0.66 -0.41
C TYR A 34 -24.90 -2.13 -0.19
N ASN A 35 -24.89 -2.87 -1.29
CA ASN A 35 -24.99 -4.33 -1.30
C ASN A 35 -23.61 -4.92 -1.63
N PRO A 36 -22.82 -5.38 -0.64
CA PRO A 36 -21.52 -5.95 -0.91
C PRO A 36 -21.63 -7.37 -1.46
N ILE A 37 -20.78 -7.63 -2.46
CA ILE A 37 -20.66 -8.90 -3.16
C ILE A 37 -19.23 -9.40 -2.93
N PRO A 38 -19.01 -10.35 -1.99
CA PRO A 38 -17.67 -10.83 -1.67
C PRO A 38 -17.12 -11.77 -2.74
N VAL A 39 -15.91 -11.47 -3.22
CA VAL A 39 -15.15 -12.31 -4.14
C VAL A 39 -13.74 -12.50 -3.61
N GLY A 40 -13.41 -13.72 -3.26
CA GLY A 40 -12.07 -14.10 -2.83
C GLY A 40 -11.22 -14.60 -4.00
N ILE A 41 -9.95 -14.26 -3.98
CA ILE A 41 -8.91 -14.81 -4.85
C ILE A 41 -8.05 -15.72 -3.98
N THR A 42 -7.99 -17.00 -4.31
CA THR A 42 -7.21 -17.99 -3.56
C THR A 42 -5.70 -17.76 -3.69
N ASN A 43 -4.91 -18.44 -2.85
CA ASN A 43 -3.46 -18.42 -2.92
C ASN A 43 -2.89 -18.98 -4.25
N ASP A 44 -3.68 -19.74 -5.02
CA ASP A 44 -3.33 -20.20 -6.37
C ASP A 44 -3.98 -19.35 -7.50
N GLY A 45 -4.58 -18.21 -7.16
CA GLY A 45 -5.07 -17.20 -8.11
C GLY A 45 -6.46 -17.48 -8.69
N LYS A 46 -7.25 -18.38 -8.10
CA LYS A 46 -8.61 -18.66 -8.55
C LYS A 46 -9.61 -17.73 -7.89
N TRP A 47 -10.58 -17.25 -8.66
CA TRP A 47 -11.61 -16.33 -8.22
C TRP A 47 -12.90 -17.06 -7.86
N PHE A 48 -13.43 -16.79 -6.67
CA PHE A 48 -14.69 -17.34 -6.19
C PHE A 48 -15.58 -16.26 -5.59
N TYR A 49 -16.83 -16.22 -6.05
CA TYR A 49 -17.90 -15.65 -5.24
C TYR A 49 -18.13 -16.56 -4.03
N THR A 50 -18.25 -15.97 -2.85
CA THR A 50 -18.44 -16.73 -1.61
C THR A 50 -19.58 -16.17 -0.78
N GLU A 51 -20.32 -17.05 -0.13
CA GLU A 51 -21.31 -16.73 0.91
C GLU A 51 -20.78 -17.09 2.31
N ALA A 52 -19.45 -17.26 2.42
CA ALA A 52 -18.78 -17.50 3.69
C ALA A 52 -19.02 -16.33 4.67
N THR A 53 -19.13 -16.66 5.93
CA THR A 53 -19.26 -15.67 7.01
C THR A 53 -18.02 -14.80 7.12
N THR A 54 -18.15 -13.63 7.76
CA THR A 54 -16.98 -12.75 7.97
C THR A 54 -15.91 -13.41 8.83
N ASP A 55 -16.28 -14.30 9.74
CA ASP A 55 -15.31 -15.08 10.54
C ASP A 55 -14.54 -16.09 9.68
N GLU A 56 -15.21 -16.80 8.78
CA GLU A 56 -14.55 -17.70 7.83
C GLU A 56 -13.63 -16.95 6.88
N ILE A 57 -14.06 -15.78 6.35
CA ILE A 57 -13.21 -14.92 5.51
C ILE A 57 -11.99 -14.46 6.29
N ARG A 58 -12.15 -14.06 7.55
CA ARG A 58 -11.08 -13.61 8.43
C ARG A 58 -10.02 -14.68 8.71
N SER A 59 -10.43 -15.94 8.75
CA SER A 59 -9.52 -17.07 8.97
C SER A 59 -8.67 -17.41 7.74
N ALA A 60 -8.92 -16.79 6.59
CA ALA A 60 -8.30 -17.01 5.30
C ALA A 60 -8.50 -18.46 4.76
N LYS A 61 -8.11 -19.48 5.49
CA LYS A 61 -8.19 -20.88 5.07
C LYS A 61 -9.63 -21.42 5.03
N ASP A 62 -10.50 -20.96 5.93
CA ASP A 62 -11.85 -21.50 6.05
C ASP A 62 -12.71 -21.08 4.86
N TRP A 63 -12.60 -19.81 4.42
CA TRP A 63 -13.34 -19.38 3.23
C TRP A 63 -12.88 -20.08 1.95
N GLU A 64 -11.57 -20.34 1.79
CA GLU A 64 -11.06 -21.04 0.59
C GLU A 64 -11.66 -22.45 0.47
N ASN A 65 -11.94 -23.09 1.60
CA ASN A 65 -12.52 -24.42 1.66
C ASN A 65 -14.05 -24.43 1.79
N SER A 66 -14.72 -23.27 1.73
CA SER A 66 -16.16 -23.18 1.89
C SER A 66 -16.91 -23.87 0.73
N GLU A 67 -17.89 -24.71 1.09
CA GLU A 67 -18.77 -25.35 0.11
C GLU A 67 -19.69 -24.36 -0.62
N THR A 68 -19.81 -23.13 -0.11
CA THR A 68 -20.59 -22.06 -0.74
C THR A 68 -19.86 -21.40 -1.91
N ASN A 69 -18.58 -21.66 -2.08
CA ASN A 69 -17.76 -21.07 -3.12
C ASN A 69 -18.24 -21.46 -4.51
N LYS A 70 -18.46 -20.46 -5.35
CA LYS A 70 -18.81 -20.62 -6.76
C LYS A 70 -17.74 -19.91 -7.59
N LYS A 71 -17.21 -20.59 -8.60
CA LYS A 71 -16.26 -19.97 -9.52
C LYS A 71 -16.86 -18.67 -10.04
N ALA A 72 -16.08 -17.60 -10.04
CA ALA A 72 -16.51 -16.31 -10.54
C ALA A 72 -15.48 -15.72 -11.50
N MET A 73 -15.95 -14.85 -12.38
CA MET A 73 -15.12 -14.13 -13.33
C MET A 73 -15.71 -12.74 -13.56
N LEU A 74 -14.88 -11.72 -13.53
CA LEU A 74 -15.31 -10.39 -13.95
C LEU A 74 -15.55 -10.39 -15.46
N ASP A 75 -16.70 -9.91 -15.90
CA ASP A 75 -16.93 -9.67 -17.32
C ASP A 75 -16.12 -8.46 -17.76
N ILE A 76 -15.18 -8.68 -18.67
CA ILE A 76 -14.25 -7.63 -19.15
C ILE A 76 -14.78 -6.89 -20.37
N ASP A 77 -15.95 -7.24 -20.90
CA ASP A 77 -16.57 -6.47 -21.97
C ASP A 77 -16.90 -5.08 -21.45
N HIS A 78 -16.29 -4.06 -22.07
CA HIS A 78 -16.35 -2.71 -21.59
C HIS A 78 -17.81 -2.21 -21.45
N GLY A 79 -18.15 -1.82 -20.21
CA GLY A 79 -19.49 -1.34 -19.88
C GLY A 79 -20.51 -2.42 -19.53
N SER A 80 -20.16 -3.70 -19.61
CA SER A 80 -21.01 -4.81 -19.13
C SER A 80 -21.27 -4.69 -17.63
N LYS A 81 -20.23 -4.35 -16.84
CA LYS A 81 -20.29 -4.17 -15.38
C LYS A 81 -20.96 -5.31 -14.65
N LYS A 82 -20.51 -6.53 -14.90
CA LYS A 82 -21.08 -7.75 -14.31
C LYS A 82 -20.00 -8.65 -13.75
N LEU A 83 -20.38 -9.40 -12.71
CA LEU A 83 -19.68 -10.60 -12.26
C LEU A 83 -20.44 -11.82 -12.81
N LEU A 84 -19.74 -12.72 -13.47
CA LEU A 84 -20.24 -13.99 -13.93
C LEU A 84 -19.99 -15.04 -12.86
N ILE A 85 -21.05 -15.63 -12.31
CA ILE A 85 -20.99 -16.65 -11.26
C ILE A 85 -21.41 -17.98 -11.89
N PHE A 86 -20.51 -18.97 -11.84
CA PHE A 86 -20.73 -20.29 -12.42
C PHE A 86 -21.37 -21.21 -11.38
N GLU A 87 -22.66 -21.49 -11.55
CA GLU A 87 -23.43 -22.33 -10.66
C GLU A 87 -23.06 -23.81 -10.83
N LYS A 88 -23.29 -24.62 -9.76
CA LYS A 88 -23.00 -26.06 -9.78
C LYS A 88 -23.82 -26.83 -10.80
N ASP A 89 -24.98 -26.32 -11.21
CA ASP A 89 -25.85 -26.91 -12.24
C ASP A 89 -25.46 -26.54 -13.68
N GLY A 90 -24.36 -25.78 -13.84
CA GLY A 90 -23.85 -25.34 -15.15
C GLY A 90 -24.46 -24.05 -15.65
N LYS A 91 -25.37 -23.42 -14.94
CA LYS A 91 -25.88 -22.07 -15.27
C LYS A 91 -24.85 -21.01 -14.92
N ILE A 92 -24.96 -19.86 -15.58
CA ILE A 92 -24.21 -18.67 -15.28
C ILE A 92 -25.19 -17.63 -14.74
N THR A 93 -24.96 -17.20 -13.51
CA THR A 93 -25.66 -16.06 -12.91
C THR A 93 -24.88 -14.79 -13.20
N GLU A 94 -25.53 -13.80 -13.79
CA GLU A 94 -24.97 -12.46 -14.02
C GLU A 94 -25.33 -11.57 -12.85
N GLN A 95 -24.33 -11.12 -12.09
CA GLN A 95 -24.49 -10.21 -10.97
C GLN A 95 -24.06 -8.80 -11.40
N PRO A 96 -24.99 -7.83 -11.51
CA PRO A 96 -24.65 -6.44 -11.85
C PRO A 96 -23.75 -5.81 -10.77
N LEU A 97 -22.79 -4.99 -11.21
CA LEU A 97 -21.85 -4.27 -10.35
C LEU A 97 -21.91 -2.77 -10.62
N ASP A 98 -21.85 -1.95 -9.57
CA ASP A 98 -21.73 -0.51 -9.67
C ASP A 98 -20.31 -0.04 -9.41
N CYS A 99 -19.59 -0.70 -8.47
CA CYS A 99 -18.25 -0.32 -8.04
C CYS A 99 -17.47 -1.55 -7.58
N VAL A 100 -16.14 -1.47 -7.63
CA VAL A 100 -15.22 -2.44 -7.03
C VAL A 100 -14.48 -1.81 -5.85
N PHE A 101 -14.44 -2.50 -4.73
CA PHE A 101 -13.57 -2.22 -3.62
C PHE A 101 -12.60 -3.40 -3.46
N ALA A 102 -11.47 -3.34 -4.13
CA ALA A 102 -10.43 -4.34 -3.98
C ALA A 102 -9.57 -4.02 -2.75
N ARG A 103 -9.44 -4.99 -1.85
CA ARG A 103 -8.58 -4.85 -0.66
C ARG A 103 -7.50 -5.94 -0.69
N ILE A 104 -6.59 -5.80 -1.63
CA ILE A 104 -5.45 -6.71 -1.82
C ILE A 104 -4.17 -5.89 -1.58
N ALA A 105 -3.49 -6.18 -0.48
CA ALA A 105 -2.23 -5.55 -0.14
C ALA A 105 -1.08 -6.11 -0.97
N GLY A 106 -0.09 -5.27 -1.25
CA GLY A 106 1.12 -5.62 -1.98
C GLY A 106 0.92 -5.83 -3.49
N ASN A 107 1.75 -6.69 -4.06
CA ASN A 107 1.70 -7.02 -5.49
C ASN A 107 0.30 -7.50 -5.89
N THR A 108 -0.12 -7.16 -7.09
CA THR A 108 -1.45 -7.40 -7.66
C THR A 108 -2.48 -6.33 -7.26
N GLY A 109 -2.54 -5.93 -6.00
CA GLY A 109 -3.52 -4.95 -5.52
C GLY A 109 -3.05 -3.50 -5.57
N GLU A 110 -1.75 -3.27 -5.37
CA GLU A 110 -1.16 -1.92 -5.28
C GLU A 110 -0.24 -1.57 -6.47
N ASP A 111 -0.09 -2.46 -7.45
CA ASP A 111 0.87 -2.33 -8.56
C ASP A 111 0.23 -1.99 -9.93
N GLY A 112 -1.06 -1.65 -9.95
CA GLY A 112 -1.78 -1.24 -11.16
C GLY A 112 -2.43 -2.39 -11.93
N LYS A 113 -2.17 -3.67 -11.61
CA LYS A 113 -2.71 -4.82 -12.36
C LYS A 113 -4.22 -4.95 -12.23
N LEU A 114 -4.75 -4.92 -11.00
CA LEU A 114 -6.20 -4.97 -10.78
C LEU A 114 -6.88 -3.69 -11.27
N GLN A 115 -6.26 -2.55 -11.07
CA GLN A 115 -6.75 -1.28 -11.57
C GLN A 115 -6.90 -1.33 -13.10
N GLY A 116 -5.90 -1.87 -13.81
CA GLY A 116 -5.97 -2.09 -15.26
C GLY A 116 -7.10 -3.01 -15.69
N LEU A 117 -7.38 -4.08 -14.93
CA LEU A 117 -8.52 -4.96 -15.18
C LEU A 117 -9.85 -4.20 -15.04
N PHE A 118 -10.00 -3.37 -14.01
CA PHE A 118 -11.22 -2.60 -13.78
C PHE A 118 -11.41 -1.49 -14.82
N GLU A 119 -10.33 -0.85 -15.26
CA GLU A 119 -10.36 0.13 -16.37
C GLU A 119 -10.82 -0.53 -17.69
N LEU A 120 -10.29 -1.72 -18.02
CA LEU A 120 -10.71 -2.47 -19.22
C LEU A 120 -12.20 -2.83 -19.16
N ALA A 121 -12.69 -3.26 -18.01
CA ALA A 121 -14.11 -3.58 -17.80
C ALA A 121 -15.01 -2.34 -17.70
N GLY A 122 -14.44 -1.15 -17.59
CA GLY A 122 -15.19 0.11 -17.44
C GLY A 122 -15.98 0.22 -16.14
N ILE A 123 -15.49 -0.40 -15.06
CA ILE A 123 -16.14 -0.41 -13.74
C ILE A 123 -15.44 0.58 -12.82
N PRO A 124 -16.18 1.51 -12.18
CA PRO A 124 -15.63 2.36 -11.11
C PRO A 124 -15.00 1.53 -9.99
N TYR A 125 -13.90 1.99 -9.43
CA TYR A 125 -13.22 1.28 -8.33
C TYR A 125 -12.63 2.25 -7.32
N VAL A 126 -12.50 1.76 -6.09
CA VAL A 126 -11.97 2.50 -4.94
C VAL A 126 -10.45 2.58 -5.03
N GLY A 127 -9.92 3.77 -4.77
CA GLY A 127 -8.48 4.02 -4.62
C GLY A 127 -7.79 4.57 -5.86
N CYS A 128 -6.48 4.52 -5.84
CA CYS A 128 -5.61 5.05 -6.87
C CYS A 128 -5.77 4.36 -8.23
N GLY A 129 -5.53 5.09 -9.32
CA GLY A 129 -5.55 4.56 -10.69
C GLY A 129 -4.33 3.70 -11.03
N VAL A 130 -4.26 3.24 -12.29
CA VAL A 130 -3.19 2.35 -12.77
C VAL A 130 -1.82 2.99 -12.57
N MET A 131 -1.63 4.22 -13.08
CA MET A 131 -0.34 4.91 -13.02
C MET A 131 0.09 5.21 -11.58
N SER A 132 -0.78 5.82 -10.79
CA SER A 132 -0.44 6.17 -9.42
C SER A 132 -0.15 4.94 -8.56
N SER A 133 -0.90 3.85 -8.73
CA SER A 133 -0.62 2.58 -8.03
C SER A 133 0.75 2.02 -8.40
N ALA A 134 1.04 1.87 -9.71
CA ALA A 134 2.29 1.33 -10.17
C ALA A 134 3.51 2.19 -9.77
N CYS A 135 3.40 3.53 -9.91
CA CYS A 135 4.47 4.44 -9.54
C CYS A 135 4.68 4.54 -8.02
N SER A 136 3.61 4.43 -7.23
CA SER A 136 3.70 4.43 -5.76
C SER A 136 4.38 3.16 -5.23
N MET A 137 4.17 2.03 -5.89
CA MET A 137 4.74 0.73 -5.48
C MET A 137 6.25 0.67 -5.70
N ASP A 138 6.79 1.33 -6.73
CA ASP A 138 8.22 1.40 -7.03
C ASP A 138 8.85 2.65 -6.39
N LYS A 139 9.60 2.46 -5.29
CA LYS A 139 10.26 3.56 -4.57
C LYS A 139 11.18 4.41 -5.47
N ALA A 140 11.92 3.78 -6.39
CA ALA A 140 12.80 4.51 -7.29
C ALA A 140 12.02 5.40 -8.28
N ILE A 141 10.82 4.97 -8.66
CA ILE A 141 9.92 5.77 -9.51
C ILE A 141 9.23 6.86 -8.69
N SER A 142 8.70 6.55 -7.50
CA SER A 142 8.06 7.56 -6.64
C SER A 142 9.01 8.70 -6.27
N TYR A 143 10.31 8.44 -6.12
CA TYR A 143 11.33 9.47 -5.89
C TYR A 143 11.53 10.41 -7.08
N LEU A 144 11.32 9.97 -8.32
CA LEU A 144 11.35 10.87 -9.49
C LEU A 144 10.21 11.91 -9.43
N PHE A 145 9.04 11.51 -8.90
CA PHE A 145 7.95 12.45 -8.66
C PHE A 145 8.28 13.44 -7.55
N ALA A 146 8.94 13.00 -6.47
CA ALA A 146 9.42 13.90 -5.44
C ALA A 146 10.43 14.91 -6.00
N ASP A 147 11.38 14.46 -6.81
CA ASP A 147 12.34 15.33 -7.51
C ASP A 147 11.65 16.35 -8.42
N SER A 148 10.59 15.95 -9.15
CA SER A 148 9.87 16.80 -10.09
C SER A 148 9.19 18.01 -9.44
N ILE A 149 8.86 17.89 -8.14
CA ILE A 149 8.26 18.98 -7.34
C ILE A 149 9.25 19.62 -6.37
N GLY A 150 10.54 19.31 -6.48
CA GLY A 150 11.60 19.87 -5.63
C GLY A 150 11.55 19.39 -4.17
N MET A 151 10.91 18.25 -3.89
CA MET A 151 10.83 17.70 -2.54
C MET A 151 12.08 16.90 -2.21
N ARG A 152 12.66 17.15 -1.03
CA ARG A 152 13.80 16.35 -0.54
C ARG A 152 13.36 14.90 -0.33
N ARG A 153 14.20 13.98 -0.78
CA ARG A 153 14.11 12.55 -0.54
C ARG A 153 15.49 12.01 -0.18
N PRO A 154 15.63 10.78 0.33
CA PRO A 154 16.96 10.18 0.58
C PRO A 154 17.81 10.18 -0.71
N MET A 155 19.10 10.38 -0.57
CA MET A 155 20.04 10.05 -1.65
C MET A 155 19.96 8.57 -1.94
N THR A 156 19.92 8.20 -3.23
CA THR A 156 19.72 6.80 -3.63
C THR A 156 20.70 6.36 -4.71
N GLN A 157 20.92 5.04 -4.76
CA GLN A 157 21.50 4.35 -5.90
C GLN A 157 20.67 3.14 -6.23
N ASN A 158 20.29 3.02 -7.51
CA ASN A 158 19.47 1.90 -7.99
C ASN A 158 20.37 0.86 -8.62
N LEU A 159 20.16 -0.42 -8.28
CA LEU A 159 20.90 -1.55 -8.83
C LEU A 159 19.92 -2.56 -9.44
N ASN A 160 20.40 -3.29 -10.46
CA ASN A 160 19.66 -4.42 -11.01
C ASN A 160 20.43 -5.75 -10.83
N ALA A 161 19.66 -6.85 -10.74
CA ALA A 161 20.22 -8.17 -10.49
C ALA A 161 21.21 -8.62 -11.56
N LYS A 162 20.98 -8.26 -12.83
CA LYS A 162 21.84 -8.66 -13.94
C LYS A 162 23.24 -8.09 -13.80
N GLU A 163 23.37 -6.81 -13.46
CA GLU A 163 24.66 -6.15 -13.24
C GLU A 163 25.34 -6.68 -11.98
N TYR A 164 24.59 -6.81 -10.89
CA TYR A 164 25.11 -7.32 -9.63
C TYR A 164 25.65 -8.74 -9.77
N LEU A 165 24.91 -9.65 -10.42
CA LEU A 165 25.33 -11.03 -10.61
C LEU A 165 26.49 -11.19 -11.61
N ALA A 166 26.66 -10.23 -12.53
CA ALA A 166 27.78 -10.24 -13.48
C ALA A 166 29.12 -9.93 -12.79
N ASP A 167 29.15 -8.94 -11.88
CA ASP A 167 30.36 -8.57 -11.12
C ASP A 167 29.98 -7.89 -9.81
N LYS A 168 29.83 -8.70 -8.76
CA LYS A 168 29.47 -8.23 -7.42
C LYS A 168 30.50 -7.24 -6.84
N ASP A 169 31.78 -7.49 -7.08
CA ASP A 169 32.87 -6.65 -6.55
C ASP A 169 32.89 -5.29 -7.20
N ALA A 170 32.71 -5.20 -8.51
CA ALA A 170 32.62 -3.94 -9.22
C ALA A 170 31.38 -3.10 -8.76
N VAL A 171 30.21 -3.74 -8.62
CA VAL A 171 29.01 -3.06 -8.13
C VAL A 171 29.17 -2.54 -6.70
N ILE A 172 29.77 -3.34 -5.79
CA ILE A 172 30.04 -2.90 -4.43
C ILE A 172 31.04 -1.74 -4.42
N ALA A 173 32.07 -1.77 -5.26
CA ALA A 173 33.03 -0.68 -5.37
C ALA A 173 32.35 0.60 -5.88
N ASP A 174 31.43 0.50 -6.83
CA ASP A 174 30.64 1.63 -7.32
C ASP A 174 29.73 2.22 -6.24
N VAL A 175 29.01 1.36 -5.49
CA VAL A 175 28.19 1.80 -4.33
C VAL A 175 29.02 2.58 -3.32
N LYS A 176 30.23 2.10 -3.02
CA LYS A 176 31.15 2.81 -2.10
C LYS A 176 31.61 4.15 -2.66
N ALA A 177 31.93 4.19 -3.96
CA ALA A 177 32.43 5.38 -4.63
C ALA A 177 31.37 6.47 -4.85
N ASP A 178 30.10 6.08 -4.99
CA ASP A 178 28.99 7.01 -5.19
C ASP A 178 28.18 7.24 -3.90
N LEU A 179 27.25 6.36 -3.56
CA LEU A 179 26.29 6.60 -2.47
C LEU A 179 26.97 6.73 -1.10
N VAL A 180 27.86 5.78 -0.75
CA VAL A 180 28.53 5.81 0.56
C VAL A 180 29.46 7.01 0.69
N ALA A 181 30.15 7.40 -0.37
CA ALA A 181 31.01 8.59 -0.34
C ALA A 181 30.22 9.90 -0.14
N ARG A 182 28.97 9.98 -0.60
CA ARG A 182 28.11 11.17 -0.46
C ARG A 182 27.30 11.17 0.83
N ALA A 183 26.73 10.03 1.22
CA ALA A 183 25.79 9.91 2.33
C ALA A 183 26.43 9.43 3.64
N GLY A 184 27.52 8.66 3.57
CA GLY A 184 28.08 7.96 4.71
C GLY A 184 27.25 6.73 5.09
N PHE A 185 27.59 6.10 6.20
CA PHE A 185 26.79 5.07 6.84
C PHE A 185 26.00 5.64 8.01
N PRO A 186 24.84 5.05 8.40
CA PRO A 186 24.24 3.86 7.80
C PRO A 186 23.53 4.15 6.49
N ILE A 187 23.45 3.13 5.62
CA ILE A 187 22.58 3.13 4.44
C ILE A 187 21.56 1.98 4.55
N PHE A 188 20.45 2.10 3.82
CA PHE A 188 19.45 1.03 3.74
C PHE A 188 19.49 0.38 2.38
N VAL A 189 19.47 -0.97 2.35
CA VAL A 189 19.37 -1.78 1.15
C VAL A 189 17.97 -2.37 1.09
N LYS A 190 17.21 -2.08 0.03
CA LYS A 190 15.78 -2.42 -0.06
C LYS A 190 15.44 -3.03 -1.42
N PRO A 191 14.74 -4.18 -1.48
CA PRO A 191 14.07 -4.58 -2.71
C PRO A 191 13.02 -3.52 -3.09
N VAL A 192 12.92 -3.18 -4.38
CA VAL A 192 12.04 -2.09 -4.83
C VAL A 192 10.56 -2.47 -4.76
N SER A 193 10.24 -3.74 -4.98
CA SER A 193 8.87 -4.24 -5.16
C SER A 193 8.32 -5.03 -3.99
N THR A 194 8.97 -5.01 -2.82
CA THR A 194 8.47 -5.68 -1.62
C THR A 194 7.87 -4.66 -0.65
N GLY A 195 6.66 -4.95 -0.15
CA GLY A 195 6.03 -4.20 0.94
C GLY A 195 6.50 -4.68 2.31
N SER A 196 5.99 -4.04 3.37
CA SER A 196 6.07 -4.51 4.76
C SER A 196 7.50 -4.74 5.30
N SER A 197 8.50 -4.04 4.78
CA SER A 197 9.91 -4.14 5.19
C SER A 197 10.57 -5.52 4.96
N VAL A 198 10.04 -6.36 4.08
CA VAL A 198 10.63 -7.65 3.73
C VAL A 198 11.90 -7.44 2.90
N GLY A 199 13.02 -8.04 3.34
CA GLY A 199 14.31 -7.96 2.64
C GLY A 199 15.03 -6.61 2.79
N ILE A 200 14.60 -5.74 3.74
CA ILE A 200 15.29 -4.49 4.03
C ILE A 200 16.39 -4.74 5.06
N SER A 201 17.60 -4.29 4.74
CA SER A 201 18.75 -4.34 5.63
C SER A 201 19.29 -2.93 5.91
N LYS A 202 19.58 -2.61 7.17
CA LYS A 202 20.35 -1.44 7.59
C LYS A 202 21.83 -1.83 7.64
N VAL A 203 22.65 -1.14 6.89
CA VAL A 203 24.07 -1.43 6.68
C VAL A 203 24.89 -0.34 7.38
N HIS A 204 25.73 -0.74 8.32
CA HIS A 204 26.51 0.19 9.15
C HIS A 204 27.98 0.35 8.70
N ASN A 205 28.46 -0.57 7.86
CA ASN A 205 29.84 -0.58 7.37
C ASN A 205 29.94 -1.36 6.04
N GLU A 206 31.12 -1.31 5.43
CA GLU A 206 31.38 -1.92 4.12
C GLU A 206 31.22 -3.44 4.10
N ASP A 207 31.54 -4.12 5.21
CA ASP A 207 31.49 -5.59 5.27
C ASP A 207 30.04 -6.13 5.23
N GLU A 208 29.06 -5.30 5.63
CA GLU A 208 27.65 -5.64 5.62
C GLU A 208 26.99 -5.44 4.23
N LEU A 209 27.64 -4.73 3.30
CA LEU A 209 27.05 -4.43 1.97
C LEU A 209 26.73 -5.69 1.17
N ARG A 210 27.68 -6.61 1.07
CA ARG A 210 27.50 -7.84 0.27
C ARG A 210 26.37 -8.72 0.79
N PRO A 211 26.32 -9.07 2.07
CA PRO A 211 25.22 -9.85 2.63
C PRO A 211 23.87 -9.18 2.42
N ALA A 212 23.76 -7.86 2.62
CA ALA A 212 22.54 -7.11 2.45
C ALA A 212 22.05 -7.09 0.98
N LEU A 213 22.97 -6.93 0.01
CA LEU A 213 22.65 -7.00 -1.41
C LEU A 213 22.22 -8.40 -1.84
N ASP A 214 22.93 -9.45 -1.38
CA ASP A 214 22.58 -10.84 -1.66
C ASP A 214 21.16 -11.17 -1.13
N GLU A 215 20.84 -10.71 0.08
CA GLU A 215 19.50 -10.86 0.65
C GLU A 215 18.45 -10.10 -0.16
N ALA A 216 18.67 -8.80 -0.43
CA ALA A 216 17.70 -7.98 -1.14
C ALA A 216 17.40 -8.50 -2.56
N PHE A 217 18.43 -8.94 -3.31
CA PHE A 217 18.26 -9.54 -4.64
C PHE A 217 17.60 -10.93 -4.62
N SER A 218 17.49 -11.59 -3.47
CA SER A 218 16.69 -12.82 -3.35
C SER A 218 15.18 -12.56 -3.44
N PHE A 219 14.74 -11.31 -3.23
CA PHE A 219 13.34 -10.88 -3.27
C PHE A 219 12.92 -10.20 -4.58
N GLY A 220 13.86 -9.86 -5.47
CA GLY A 220 13.53 -9.20 -6.72
C GLY A 220 14.73 -8.81 -7.57
N GLU A 221 14.46 -8.35 -8.79
CA GLU A 221 15.48 -8.01 -9.78
C GLU A 221 16.02 -6.58 -9.63
N LYS A 222 15.37 -5.74 -8.81
CA LYS A 222 15.72 -4.33 -8.62
C LYS A 222 15.84 -4.02 -7.13
N VAL A 223 16.93 -3.39 -6.76
CA VAL A 223 17.26 -2.98 -5.39
C VAL A 223 17.55 -1.48 -5.38
N VAL A 224 17.05 -0.78 -4.39
CA VAL A 224 17.39 0.61 -4.08
C VAL A 224 18.22 0.65 -2.80
N LEU A 225 19.35 1.35 -2.86
CA LEU A 225 20.11 1.74 -1.69
C LEU A 225 19.76 3.17 -1.34
N GLU A 226 19.57 3.45 -0.06
CA GLU A 226 19.13 4.76 0.43
C GLU A 226 20.01 5.26 1.55
N GLU A 227 20.23 6.59 1.57
CA GLU A 227 20.76 7.31 2.71
C GLU A 227 19.97 7.01 3.99
N GLY A 228 20.64 6.80 5.10
CA GLY A 228 20.00 6.69 6.42
C GLY A 228 19.61 8.08 6.94
N ILE A 229 18.31 8.40 6.88
CA ILE A 229 17.82 9.68 7.42
C ILE A 229 17.69 9.57 8.94
N VAL A 230 18.29 10.53 9.64
CA VAL A 230 18.12 10.71 11.08
C VAL A 230 17.00 11.71 11.32
N GLY A 231 15.93 11.27 12.01
CA GLY A 231 14.76 12.10 12.28
C GLY A 231 13.55 11.29 12.73
N SER A 232 12.46 11.99 13.04
CA SER A 232 11.17 11.36 13.38
C SER A 232 10.43 10.92 12.12
N GLU A 233 9.87 9.70 12.12
CA GLU A 233 9.02 9.22 11.03
C GLU A 233 7.59 9.75 11.21
N ILE A 234 7.10 10.47 10.23
CA ILE A 234 5.76 11.08 10.22
C ILE A 234 4.89 10.43 9.17
N LYS A 235 3.67 10.08 9.54
CA LYS A 235 2.68 9.54 8.63
C LYS A 235 1.53 10.50 8.44
N VAL A 236 1.09 10.65 7.18
CA VAL A 236 -0.01 11.52 6.79
C VAL A 236 -1.05 10.71 6.02
N ALA A 237 -2.26 10.65 6.53
CA ALA A 237 -3.40 10.00 5.86
C ALA A 237 -4.17 11.02 5.04
N LEU A 238 -4.48 10.69 3.78
CA LEU A 238 -5.30 11.50 2.88
C LEU A 238 -6.52 10.71 2.43
N LEU A 239 -7.67 11.39 2.33
CA LEU A 239 -8.96 10.85 1.88
C LEU A 239 -9.64 11.83 0.94
N GLY A 240 -9.76 11.52 -0.33
CA GLY A 240 -10.40 12.38 -1.34
C GLY A 240 -9.71 12.27 -2.70
N ASN A 241 -10.24 12.98 -3.69
CA ASN A 241 -9.65 13.07 -5.02
C ASN A 241 -8.86 14.39 -5.17
N ASP A 242 -9.43 15.43 -5.73
CA ASP A 242 -8.72 16.70 -6.04
C ASP A 242 -8.35 17.51 -4.79
N GLU A 243 -9.22 17.48 -3.76
CA GLU A 243 -9.02 18.18 -2.48
C GLU A 243 -9.14 17.18 -1.31
N PRO A 244 -8.10 16.35 -1.06
CA PRO A 244 -8.19 15.34 -0.04
C PRO A 244 -8.23 15.94 1.37
N VAL A 245 -9.08 15.38 2.21
CA VAL A 245 -9.05 15.61 3.66
C VAL A 245 -7.81 14.96 4.24
N ILE A 246 -7.08 15.71 5.07
CA ILE A 246 -5.90 15.21 5.79
C ILE A 246 -6.35 14.76 7.18
N GLY A 247 -6.00 13.54 7.58
CA GLY A 247 -6.17 13.01 8.93
C GLY A 247 -5.23 13.69 9.94
N ALA A 248 -5.40 13.40 11.21
CA ALA A 248 -4.43 13.81 12.22
C ALA A 248 -3.05 13.23 11.90
N LEU A 249 -1.99 13.99 12.13
CA LEU A 249 -0.63 13.52 11.90
C LEU A 249 -0.28 12.40 12.90
N CYS A 250 0.51 11.43 12.43
CA CYS A 250 1.04 10.37 13.28
C CYS A 250 2.57 10.44 13.29
N GLU A 251 3.14 10.51 14.47
CA GLU A 251 4.58 10.39 14.69
C GLU A 251 4.90 9.00 15.25
N LEU A 252 5.90 8.35 14.67
CA LEU A 252 6.48 7.13 15.21
C LEU A 252 7.79 7.47 15.91
N ASN A 253 7.85 7.21 17.21
CA ASN A 253 9.09 7.31 17.96
C ASN A 253 9.90 6.03 17.76
N ALA A 254 11.09 6.18 17.23
CA ALA A 254 12.05 5.10 17.14
C ALA A 254 12.67 4.86 18.53
N ASP A 255 12.04 4.02 19.35
CA ASP A 255 12.69 3.48 20.54
C ASP A 255 13.66 2.37 20.10
N GLY A 256 14.87 2.76 19.62
CA GLY A 256 15.91 1.82 19.23
C GLY A 256 16.23 1.76 17.73
N ASP A 257 17.22 0.94 17.38
CA ASP A 257 17.64 0.69 16.00
C ASP A 257 16.51 0.04 15.19
N PHE A 258 16.32 0.55 13.98
CA PHE A 258 15.42 0.11 12.90
C PHE A 258 14.43 -1.03 13.22
N ASN A 259 13.13 -0.73 13.14
CA ASN A 259 12.05 -1.71 13.21
C ASN A 259 12.01 -2.57 11.94
N ASP A 260 12.60 -3.76 11.98
CA ASP A 260 12.46 -4.77 10.94
C ASP A 260 11.00 -5.32 10.87
N PHE A 261 10.72 -6.16 9.86
CA PHE A 261 9.40 -6.79 9.68
C PHE A 261 8.93 -7.52 10.95
N LYS A 262 9.84 -8.20 11.67
CA LYS A 262 9.52 -8.94 12.91
C LYS A 262 9.11 -7.97 14.02
N THR A 263 9.79 -6.83 14.11
CA THR A 263 9.52 -5.81 15.12
C THR A 263 8.20 -5.07 14.86
N LYS A 264 7.87 -4.78 13.58
CA LYS A 264 6.60 -4.12 13.21
C LYS A 264 5.35 -4.94 13.54
N TYR A 265 5.42 -6.27 13.43
CA TYR A 265 4.25 -7.14 13.59
C TYR A 265 4.27 -7.99 14.86
N VAL A 266 5.43 -8.22 15.47
CA VAL A 266 5.61 -9.12 16.63
C VAL A 266 5.94 -8.36 17.91
N ALA A 267 6.70 -7.27 17.85
CA ALA A 267 7.05 -6.45 19.01
C ALA A 267 6.11 -5.24 19.16
N LYS A 268 5.47 -5.10 20.32
CA LYS A 268 4.61 -3.95 20.71
C LYS A 268 5.38 -2.64 20.99
N SER A 269 6.58 -2.43 20.45
CA SER A 269 7.53 -1.46 20.99
C SER A 269 7.72 -0.15 20.22
N SER A 270 7.00 0.11 19.13
CA SER A 270 6.98 1.47 18.57
C SER A 270 5.83 2.27 19.18
N SER A 271 6.14 3.26 20.03
CA SER A 271 5.14 4.20 20.52
C SER A 271 4.71 5.11 19.36
N LYS A 272 3.42 5.09 19.03
CA LYS A 272 2.80 5.99 18.05
C LYS A 272 2.07 7.10 18.76
N LYS A 273 2.32 8.36 18.40
CA LYS A 273 1.59 9.52 18.86
C LYS A 273 0.61 9.99 17.79
N ILE A 274 -0.70 9.88 18.08
CA ILE A 274 -1.79 10.34 17.22
C ILE A 274 -2.82 11.09 18.11
N PRO A 275 -3.08 12.39 17.90
CA PRO A 275 -2.37 13.30 17.01
C PRO A 275 -0.93 13.57 17.45
N ALA A 276 -0.01 13.68 16.50
CA ALA A 276 1.31 14.24 16.73
C ALA A 276 1.20 15.77 16.84
N GLU A 277 2.03 16.37 17.68
CA GLU A 277 2.03 17.81 17.93
C GLU A 277 3.28 18.44 17.34
N PHE A 278 3.08 19.38 16.42
CA PHE A 278 4.12 20.21 15.81
C PHE A 278 3.77 21.69 15.97
N ASP A 279 4.73 22.58 15.82
CA ASP A 279 4.43 23.98 15.62
C ASP A 279 3.68 24.20 14.30
N ALA A 280 2.99 25.34 14.19
CA ALA A 280 2.10 25.60 13.05
C ALA A 280 2.83 25.63 11.69
N GLU A 281 4.10 26.02 11.64
CA GLU A 281 4.91 26.09 10.44
C GLU A 281 5.31 24.68 9.98
N THR A 282 5.78 23.85 10.91
CA THR A 282 6.13 22.45 10.65
C THR A 282 4.91 21.64 10.25
N GLU A 283 3.78 21.80 10.96
CA GLU A 283 2.53 21.12 10.62
C GLU A 283 2.06 21.49 9.20
N LYS A 284 2.13 22.77 8.85
CA LYS A 284 1.78 23.24 7.51
C LYS A 284 2.72 22.66 6.45
N MET A 285 4.02 22.65 6.68
CA MET A 285 5.01 22.07 5.77
C MET A 285 4.73 20.59 5.49
N ILE A 286 4.40 19.79 6.53
CA ILE A 286 4.06 18.37 6.40
C ILE A 286 2.82 18.19 5.54
N LYS A 287 1.76 18.95 5.84
CA LYS A 287 0.47 18.86 5.13
C LYS A 287 0.58 19.28 3.66
N ASP A 288 1.26 20.38 3.40
CA ASP A 288 1.50 20.88 2.04
C ASP A 288 2.35 19.88 1.24
N GLY A 289 3.38 19.31 1.85
CA GLY A 289 4.22 18.28 1.25
C GLY A 289 3.41 17.02 0.90
N ALA A 290 2.51 16.60 1.78
CA ALA A 290 1.65 15.44 1.53
C ALA A 290 0.69 15.69 0.35
N ILE A 291 0.05 16.87 0.30
CA ILE A 291 -0.80 17.25 -0.84
C ILE A 291 0.01 17.32 -2.13
N ALA A 292 1.22 17.87 -2.09
CA ALA A 292 2.07 18.01 -3.28
C ALA A 292 2.43 16.64 -3.89
N ILE A 293 2.86 15.67 -3.08
CA ILE A 293 3.16 14.30 -3.54
C ILE A 293 1.88 13.60 -4.01
N TYR A 294 0.78 13.72 -3.27
CA TYR A 294 -0.51 13.13 -3.65
C TYR A 294 -0.94 13.56 -5.04
N LYS A 295 -0.86 14.86 -5.32
CA LYS A 295 -1.21 15.44 -6.61
C LYS A 295 -0.20 15.09 -7.71
N ALA A 296 1.10 15.10 -7.41
CA ALA A 296 2.15 14.76 -8.37
C ALA A 296 2.02 13.32 -8.89
N LEU A 297 1.62 12.39 -8.01
CA LEU A 297 1.36 10.99 -8.36
C LEU A 297 -0.07 10.73 -8.85
N GLU A 298 -0.90 11.76 -9.00
CA GLU A 298 -2.32 11.64 -9.41
C GLU A 298 -3.11 10.63 -8.54
N CYS A 299 -2.81 10.61 -7.24
CA CYS A 299 -3.50 9.73 -6.31
C CYS A 299 -4.98 10.09 -6.16
N ARG A 300 -5.80 9.09 -5.84
CA ARG A 300 -7.25 9.22 -5.64
C ARG A 300 -7.73 8.34 -4.50
N GLY A 301 -8.90 8.66 -3.98
CA GLY A 301 -9.56 7.92 -2.93
C GLY A 301 -8.83 8.05 -1.61
N PHE A 302 -7.77 7.30 -1.41
CA PHE A 302 -7.00 7.34 -0.18
C PHE A 302 -5.54 6.97 -0.39
N SER A 303 -4.68 7.51 0.47
CA SER A 303 -3.29 7.07 0.60
C SER A 303 -2.75 7.42 1.97
N ARG A 304 -1.59 6.84 2.32
CA ARG A 304 -0.76 7.26 3.44
C ARG A 304 0.62 7.62 2.90
N ILE A 305 1.06 8.81 3.22
CA ILE A 305 2.38 9.29 2.83
C ILE A 305 3.24 9.33 4.08
N ASP A 306 4.43 8.77 3.99
CA ASP A 306 5.38 8.65 5.07
C ASP A 306 6.58 9.57 4.79
N PHE A 307 6.92 10.39 5.78
CA PHE A 307 8.04 11.34 5.74
C PHE A 307 8.98 11.12 6.91
N PHE A 308 10.16 11.70 6.82
CA PHE A 308 11.00 12.01 7.98
C PHE A 308 11.03 13.53 8.20
N ILE A 309 11.06 13.93 9.46
CA ILE A 309 11.44 15.28 9.89
C ILE A 309 12.81 15.17 10.54
N THR A 310 13.81 15.81 9.94
CA THR A 310 15.17 15.83 10.45
C THR A 310 15.33 16.80 11.63
N GLU A 311 16.44 16.72 12.38
CA GLU A 311 16.72 17.61 13.51
C GLU A 311 16.81 19.09 13.09
N ASP A 312 17.21 19.37 11.85
CA ASP A 312 17.24 20.71 11.25
C ASP A 312 15.89 21.07 10.58
N ASN A 313 14.80 20.40 10.98
CA ASN A 313 13.42 20.65 10.56
C ASN A 313 13.18 20.58 9.03
N GLN A 314 13.85 19.64 8.34
CA GLN A 314 13.60 19.41 6.92
C GLN A 314 12.66 18.24 6.72
N LEU A 315 11.68 18.42 5.83
CA LEU A 315 10.76 17.35 5.40
C LEU A 315 11.43 16.51 4.32
N VAL A 316 11.53 15.21 4.55
CA VAL A 316 12.13 14.24 3.62
C VAL A 316 11.09 13.18 3.26
N PHE A 317 10.72 13.08 1.99
CA PHE A 317 9.79 12.07 1.50
C PHE A 317 10.41 10.67 1.60
N ASN A 318 9.69 9.74 2.21
CA ASN A 318 10.12 8.35 2.35
C ASN A 318 9.37 7.42 1.38
N GLU A 319 8.05 7.36 1.51
CA GLU A 319 7.22 6.48 0.66
C GLU A 319 5.76 6.94 0.63
N ILE A 320 5.03 6.42 -0.35
CA ILE A 320 3.58 6.53 -0.42
C ILE A 320 2.96 5.13 -0.50
N ASN A 321 1.90 4.94 0.27
CA ASN A 321 1.10 3.72 0.27
C ASN A 321 -0.25 4.05 -0.36
N SER A 322 -0.46 3.59 -1.60
CA SER A 322 -1.70 3.83 -2.36
C SER A 322 -2.90 3.04 -1.82
N MET A 323 -2.65 2.03 -0.99
CA MET A 323 -3.66 1.23 -0.30
C MET A 323 -3.20 0.93 1.13
N PRO A 324 -3.22 1.93 2.03
CA PRO A 324 -2.71 1.76 3.39
C PRO A 324 -3.47 0.69 4.17
N GLY A 325 -2.86 0.18 5.23
CA GLY A 325 -3.52 -0.76 6.14
C GLY A 325 -4.92 -0.27 6.51
N PHE A 326 -5.94 -1.12 6.31
CA PHE A 326 -7.34 -0.72 6.36
C PHE A 326 -8.14 -1.61 7.33
N GLN A 327 -7.97 -1.32 8.60
CA GLN A 327 -8.74 -1.87 9.71
C GLN A 327 -9.04 -0.71 10.68
N PRO A 328 -10.05 -0.80 11.55
CA PRO A 328 -10.35 0.27 12.52
C PRO A 328 -9.15 0.65 13.40
N THR A 329 -8.25 -0.31 13.67
CA THR A 329 -7.03 -0.15 14.47
C THR A 329 -5.78 0.22 13.65
N SER A 330 -5.87 0.27 12.32
CA SER A 330 -4.78 0.69 11.46
C SER A 330 -4.47 2.17 11.65
N ILE A 331 -3.21 2.56 11.50
CA ILE A 331 -2.76 3.94 11.66
C ILE A 331 -3.60 4.89 10.81
N TYR A 332 -3.87 4.54 9.54
CA TYR A 332 -4.70 5.34 8.64
C TYR A 332 -6.08 5.64 9.24
N SER A 333 -6.78 4.59 9.69
CA SER A 333 -8.12 4.73 10.26
C SER A 333 -8.12 5.51 11.57
N LEU A 334 -7.11 5.32 12.41
CA LEU A 334 -6.94 6.07 13.66
C LEU A 334 -6.72 7.56 13.38
N MET A 335 -5.91 7.92 12.39
CA MET A 335 -5.67 9.30 11.98
C MET A 335 -6.95 9.98 11.46
N MET A 336 -7.75 9.28 10.65
CA MET A 336 -9.04 9.79 10.17
C MET A 336 -10.07 9.92 11.30
N ASN A 337 -10.10 8.99 12.24
CA ASN A 337 -11.01 9.05 13.37
C ASN A 337 -10.74 10.27 14.28
N GLN A 338 -9.49 10.68 14.43
CA GLN A 338 -9.14 11.88 15.19
C GLN A 338 -9.70 13.18 14.59
N VAL A 339 -9.98 13.21 13.31
CA VAL A 339 -10.63 14.35 12.63
C VAL A 339 -12.13 14.14 12.44
N GLY A 340 -12.73 13.18 13.15
CA GLY A 340 -14.17 12.95 13.20
C GLY A 340 -14.73 12.08 12.08
N ILE A 341 -13.90 11.40 11.28
CA ILE A 341 -14.35 10.52 10.21
C ILE A 341 -14.29 9.07 10.70
N SER A 342 -15.45 8.47 10.94
CA SER A 342 -15.56 7.07 11.39
C SER A 342 -15.15 6.08 10.30
N TYR A 343 -14.83 4.85 10.70
CA TYR A 343 -14.43 3.80 9.76
C TYR A 343 -15.51 3.48 8.71
N THR A 344 -16.78 3.42 9.12
CA THR A 344 -17.94 3.26 8.21
C THR A 344 -18.05 4.44 7.23
N GLU A 345 -17.78 5.65 7.72
CA GLU A 345 -17.80 6.84 6.87
C GLU A 345 -16.62 6.85 5.88
N ILE A 346 -15.43 6.40 6.28
CA ILE A 346 -14.31 6.22 5.35
C ILE A 346 -14.71 5.28 4.21
N ILE A 347 -15.30 4.11 4.52
CA ILE A 347 -15.77 3.16 3.50
C ILE A 347 -16.77 3.82 2.55
N SER A 348 -17.77 4.54 3.09
CA SER A 348 -18.81 5.19 2.29
C SER A 348 -18.23 6.26 1.38
N ARG A 349 -17.36 7.14 1.90
CA ARG A 349 -16.70 8.19 1.11
C ARG A 349 -15.83 7.60 0.00
N LEU A 350 -15.07 6.53 0.29
CA LEU A 350 -14.25 5.85 -0.71
C LEU A 350 -15.07 5.28 -1.87
N ILE A 351 -16.24 4.69 -1.55
CA ILE A 351 -17.15 4.21 -2.60
C ILE A 351 -17.74 5.38 -3.40
N GLU A 352 -18.09 6.47 -2.77
CA GLU A 352 -18.61 7.67 -3.43
C GLU A 352 -17.56 8.30 -4.35
N LEU A 353 -16.32 8.48 -3.87
CA LEU A 353 -15.19 9.01 -4.64
C LEU A 353 -14.86 8.18 -5.89
N ALA A 354 -15.14 6.88 -5.89
CA ALA A 354 -14.93 6.02 -7.05
C ALA A 354 -15.79 6.40 -8.27
N PHE A 355 -16.88 7.13 -8.07
CA PHE A 355 -17.77 7.62 -9.14
C PHE A 355 -17.43 9.03 -9.64
N GLU A 356 -16.53 9.73 -8.94
CA GLU A 356 -16.03 11.04 -9.36
C GLU A 356 -14.88 10.81 -10.36
N LYS A 357 -15.10 11.16 -11.63
CA LYS A 357 -14.08 11.06 -12.69
C LYS A 357 -13.65 12.42 -13.18
#